data_448f6d733139afa3bf04929938f3ecc8
#
_entry.id   448f6d733139afa3bf04929938f3ecc8
#
_cell.length_a   1.000
_cell.length_b   1.000
_cell.length_c   1.000
_cell.angle_alpha   90.00
_cell.angle_beta   90.00
_cell.angle_gamma   90.00
#
_symmetry.space_group_name_H-M   'P 1'
#
loop_
_entity.id
_entity.type
_entity.pdbx_description
1 polymer ?
#
loop_
_entity_poly.entity_id
_entity_poly.type
_entity_poly.pdbx_seq_one_letter_code
_entity_poly.pdbx_strand_id
1 'polypeptide(L)'
;MSKLDGESESNLRKTFEEVEKNSPAIVFVDELDAIAPKREKTHGEIERRIVSQLSTLMDDLKQRSHVIVMAATNRLDSIDPALRRFGQFDREVDIGIPDAIGRLEILRIHTKNMKLAEDVDLVQIGNETHGYVGADLKSLCSEAALQRIREKMDVIDLEEDTIDAEVVDSLAVTQDNFRFALNQLTSTFLRDIVDEIPTTTWKDIGGLEDVKRQLQALVQYPVEHPQKYLKFGIIPLHGVLLFGPPGC
;
A
#
# COMPACT_ATOMS: atom_id res chain seq x y z
N MET A 1 -21.35 9.80 1.20
CA MET A 1 -22.72 9.33 0.85
C MET A 1 -23.71 9.93 1.83
N SER A 2 -24.82 10.46 1.32
CA SER A 2 -25.89 11.00 2.17
C SER A 2 -26.67 9.86 2.85
N LYS A 3 -27.09 10.08 4.12
CA LYS A 3 -27.92 9.12 4.86
C LYS A 3 -29.40 9.16 4.47
N LEU A 4 -29.78 10.06 3.55
CA LEU A 4 -31.16 10.21 3.08
C LEU A 4 -31.42 9.25 1.92
N ASP A 5 -32.47 8.46 2.03
CA ASP A 5 -32.92 7.54 0.98
C ASP A 5 -33.15 8.27 -0.35
N GLY A 6 -32.56 7.78 -1.42
CA GLY A 6 -32.71 8.31 -2.78
C GLY A 6 -31.81 9.49 -3.19
N GLU A 7 -31.17 10.19 -2.24
CA GLU A 7 -30.30 11.32 -2.58
C GLU A 7 -28.99 10.86 -3.25
N SER A 8 -28.42 9.77 -2.81
CA SER A 8 -27.21 9.17 -3.40
C SER A 8 -27.46 8.67 -4.84
N GLU A 9 -28.62 8.05 -5.08
CA GLU A 9 -29.02 7.60 -6.43
C GLU A 9 -29.26 8.79 -7.36
N SER A 10 -29.91 9.84 -6.86
CA SER A 10 -30.18 11.08 -7.63
C SER A 10 -28.87 11.80 -7.99
N ASN A 11 -27.92 11.88 -7.04
CA ASN A 11 -26.63 12.51 -7.29
C ASN A 11 -25.80 11.72 -8.29
N LEU A 12 -25.79 10.39 -8.20
CA LEU A 12 -25.13 9.53 -9.17
C LEU A 12 -25.69 9.76 -10.58
N ARG A 13 -27.01 9.76 -10.72
CA ARG A 13 -27.68 10.03 -12.00
C ARG A 13 -27.32 11.41 -12.57
N LYS A 14 -27.37 12.45 -11.76
CA LYS A 14 -27.02 13.82 -12.19
C LYS A 14 -25.57 13.90 -12.68
N THR A 15 -24.64 13.24 -11.99
CA THR A 15 -23.22 13.19 -12.40
C THR A 15 -23.06 12.54 -13.77
N PHE A 16 -23.75 11.42 -14.03
CA PHE A 16 -23.70 10.75 -15.31
C PHE A 16 -24.36 11.56 -16.43
N GLU A 17 -25.47 12.24 -16.17
CA GLU A 17 -26.11 13.16 -17.12
C GLU A 17 -25.22 14.37 -17.46
N GLU A 18 -24.48 14.89 -16.47
CA GLU A 18 -23.53 15.99 -16.68
C GLU A 18 -22.33 15.53 -17.53
N VAL A 19 -21.83 14.33 -17.27
CA VAL A 19 -20.73 13.73 -18.04
C VAL A 19 -21.14 13.47 -19.49
N GLU A 20 -22.36 13.01 -19.72
CA GLU A 20 -22.89 12.78 -21.08
C GLU A 20 -22.96 14.09 -21.87
N LYS A 21 -23.38 15.19 -21.23
CA LYS A 21 -23.44 16.52 -21.88
C LYS A 21 -22.05 17.09 -22.20
N ASN A 22 -21.03 16.73 -21.43
CA ASN A 22 -19.67 17.22 -21.59
C ASN A 22 -18.75 16.20 -22.31
N SER A 23 -19.32 15.25 -23.06
CA SER A 23 -18.55 14.27 -23.83
C SER A 23 -17.64 14.95 -24.88
N PRO A 24 -16.36 14.50 -25.08
CA PRO A 24 -15.71 13.33 -24.46
C PRO A 24 -15.24 13.58 -23.02
N ALA A 25 -15.46 12.61 -22.12
CA ALA A 25 -15.16 12.73 -20.70
C ALA A 25 -14.67 11.41 -20.08
N ILE A 26 -13.98 11.53 -18.95
CA ILE A 26 -13.59 10.40 -18.11
C ILE A 26 -14.26 10.56 -16.75
N VAL A 27 -14.98 9.53 -16.31
CA VAL A 27 -15.52 9.43 -14.94
C VAL A 27 -14.56 8.62 -14.11
N PHE A 28 -14.08 9.18 -13.01
CA PHE A 28 -13.24 8.44 -12.07
C PHE A 28 -14.03 8.21 -10.77
N VAL A 29 -14.16 6.94 -10.38
CA VAL A 29 -14.87 6.50 -9.16
C VAL A 29 -13.83 5.92 -8.21
N ASP A 30 -13.54 6.61 -7.12
CA ASP A 30 -12.62 6.13 -6.10
C ASP A 30 -13.36 5.30 -5.04
N GLU A 31 -12.65 4.36 -4.39
CA GLU A 31 -13.19 3.45 -3.37
C GLU A 31 -14.51 2.77 -3.81
N LEU A 32 -14.49 2.13 -4.98
CA LEU A 32 -15.68 1.49 -5.54
C LEU A 32 -16.29 0.44 -4.60
N ASP A 33 -15.50 -0.23 -3.78
CA ASP A 33 -15.95 -1.19 -2.77
C ASP A 33 -16.83 -0.57 -1.67
N ALA A 34 -16.67 0.73 -1.40
CA ALA A 34 -17.55 1.47 -0.48
C ALA A 34 -18.92 1.81 -1.12
N ILE A 35 -18.95 1.89 -2.46
CA ILE A 35 -20.17 2.24 -3.21
C ILE A 35 -20.93 0.99 -3.62
N ALA A 36 -20.21 -0.04 -4.02
CA ALA A 36 -20.76 -1.27 -4.61
C ALA A 36 -20.21 -2.53 -3.93
N PRO A 37 -20.45 -2.73 -2.63
CA PRO A 37 -20.01 -3.91 -1.91
C PRO A 37 -20.74 -5.18 -2.36
N LYS A 38 -20.09 -6.34 -2.17
CA LYS A 38 -20.64 -7.65 -2.50
C LYS A 38 -21.92 -7.93 -1.71
N ARG A 39 -22.94 -8.45 -2.37
CA ARG A 39 -24.28 -8.67 -1.83
C ARG A 39 -24.35 -9.54 -0.57
N GLU A 40 -23.40 -10.47 -0.41
CA GLU A 40 -23.33 -11.38 0.75
C GLU A 40 -22.93 -10.65 2.05
N LYS A 41 -22.23 -9.54 1.95
CA LYS A 41 -21.76 -8.74 3.09
C LYS A 41 -22.69 -7.57 3.44
N THR A 42 -23.75 -7.37 2.64
CA THR A 42 -24.59 -6.18 2.71
C THR A 42 -25.99 -6.54 3.17
N HIS A 43 -26.40 -6.03 4.33
CA HIS A 43 -27.76 -6.11 4.85
C HIS A 43 -28.66 -4.95 4.36
N GLY A 44 -28.13 -4.02 3.53
CA GLY A 44 -28.81 -2.80 3.09
C GLY A 44 -29.47 -2.95 1.71
N GLU A 45 -30.77 -2.63 1.65
CA GLU A 45 -31.53 -2.53 0.39
C GLU A 45 -31.03 -1.36 -0.48
N ILE A 46 -30.52 -0.30 0.17
CA ILE A 46 -30.00 0.93 -0.46
C ILE A 46 -28.78 0.62 -1.32
N GLU A 47 -27.82 -0.13 -0.80
CA GLU A 47 -26.57 -0.46 -1.50
C GLU A 47 -26.84 -1.31 -2.75
N ARG A 48 -27.81 -2.23 -2.67
CA ARG A 48 -28.25 -3.01 -3.85
C ARG A 48 -28.85 -2.14 -4.94
N ARG A 49 -29.60 -1.10 -4.57
CA ARG A 49 -30.19 -0.14 -5.50
C ARG A 49 -29.09 0.69 -6.17
N ILE A 50 -28.10 1.16 -5.42
CA ILE A 50 -26.96 1.91 -5.95
C ILE A 50 -26.17 1.09 -6.97
N VAL A 51 -25.86 -0.18 -6.67
CA VAL A 51 -25.17 -1.10 -7.61
C VAL A 51 -25.99 -1.30 -8.88
N SER A 52 -27.31 -1.55 -8.75
CA SER A 52 -28.19 -1.71 -9.89
C SER A 52 -28.28 -0.44 -10.74
N GLN A 53 -28.38 0.72 -10.07
CA GLN A 53 -28.43 2.03 -10.73
C GLN A 53 -27.11 2.33 -11.48
N LEU A 54 -25.96 2.08 -10.84
CA LEU A 54 -24.65 2.27 -11.47
C LEU A 54 -24.51 1.38 -12.72
N SER A 55 -24.91 0.11 -12.62
CA SER A 55 -24.89 -0.82 -13.75
C SER A 55 -25.75 -0.32 -14.91
N THR A 56 -26.95 0.16 -14.63
CA THR A 56 -27.86 0.71 -15.65
C THR A 56 -27.26 1.96 -16.31
N LEU A 57 -26.72 2.89 -15.51
CA LEU A 57 -26.10 4.12 -16.03
C LEU A 57 -24.88 3.83 -16.91
N MET A 58 -24.07 2.83 -16.56
CA MET A 58 -22.94 2.41 -17.37
C MET A 58 -23.39 1.77 -18.70
N ASP A 59 -24.50 1.02 -18.70
CA ASP A 59 -25.07 0.45 -19.93
C ASP A 59 -25.66 1.52 -20.83
N ASP A 60 -26.29 2.55 -20.29
CA ASP A 60 -26.83 3.69 -21.04
C ASP A 60 -25.71 4.50 -21.73
N LEU A 61 -24.57 4.70 -21.06
CA LEU A 61 -23.41 5.42 -21.62
C LEU A 61 -22.84 4.73 -22.86
N LYS A 62 -22.80 3.40 -22.92
CA LYS A 62 -22.22 2.63 -24.02
C LYS A 62 -22.90 2.91 -25.36
N GLN A 63 -24.17 3.27 -25.34
CA GLN A 63 -24.95 3.44 -26.57
C GLN A 63 -24.79 4.83 -27.18
N ARG A 64 -24.32 5.84 -26.47
CA ARG A 64 -24.51 7.24 -26.87
C ARG A 64 -23.31 8.17 -26.70
N SER A 65 -22.28 7.84 -25.93
CA SER A 65 -21.26 8.82 -25.56
C SER A 65 -19.82 8.31 -25.61
N HIS A 66 -18.89 9.21 -25.95
CA HIS A 66 -17.46 8.98 -25.83
C HIS A 66 -17.02 9.20 -24.36
N VAL A 67 -17.56 8.39 -23.43
CA VAL A 67 -17.25 8.45 -22.00
C VAL A 67 -16.56 7.16 -21.57
N ILE A 68 -15.47 7.30 -20.82
CA ILE A 68 -14.75 6.19 -20.21
C ILE A 68 -14.98 6.25 -18.70
N VAL A 69 -15.40 5.14 -18.09
CA VAL A 69 -15.53 5.01 -16.65
C VAL A 69 -14.34 4.24 -16.11
N MET A 70 -13.63 4.85 -15.17
CA MET A 70 -12.51 4.24 -14.43
C MET A 70 -12.87 4.16 -12.96
N ALA A 71 -12.58 3.04 -12.32
CA ALA A 71 -12.79 2.89 -10.88
C ALA A 71 -11.52 2.40 -10.19
N ALA A 72 -11.33 2.82 -8.94
CA ALA A 72 -10.25 2.33 -8.09
C ALA A 72 -10.81 1.63 -6.85
N THR A 73 -10.12 0.61 -6.39
CA THR A 73 -10.42 -0.12 -5.16
C THR A 73 -9.18 -0.83 -4.62
N ASN A 74 -9.07 -0.92 -3.31
CA ASN A 74 -8.07 -1.74 -2.64
C ASN A 74 -8.56 -3.19 -2.40
N ARG A 75 -9.86 -3.46 -2.60
CA ARG A 75 -10.51 -4.74 -2.27
C ARG A 75 -11.33 -5.27 -3.44
N LEU A 76 -10.65 -5.77 -4.46
CA LEU A 76 -11.30 -6.31 -5.66
C LEU A 76 -12.35 -7.39 -5.33
N ASP A 77 -12.06 -8.26 -4.35
CA ASP A 77 -12.97 -9.33 -3.91
C ASP A 77 -14.21 -8.84 -3.14
N SER A 78 -14.23 -7.57 -2.74
CA SER A 78 -15.36 -6.96 -2.04
C SER A 78 -16.38 -6.32 -2.98
N ILE A 79 -16.07 -6.19 -4.27
CA ILE A 79 -16.96 -5.60 -5.28
C ILE A 79 -18.02 -6.61 -5.74
N ASP A 80 -19.26 -6.13 -5.99
CA ASP A 80 -20.35 -6.95 -6.54
C ASP A 80 -19.93 -7.54 -7.91
N PRO A 81 -20.04 -8.87 -8.10
CA PRO A 81 -19.70 -9.52 -9.36
C PRO A 81 -20.47 -9.00 -10.57
N ALA A 82 -21.62 -8.36 -10.35
CA ALA A 82 -22.41 -7.77 -11.44
C ALA A 82 -21.65 -6.65 -12.18
N LEU A 83 -20.79 -5.88 -11.48
CA LEU A 83 -19.97 -4.82 -12.07
C LEU A 83 -18.70 -5.33 -12.76
N ARG A 84 -18.29 -6.58 -12.49
CA ARG A 84 -17.12 -7.22 -13.11
C ARG A 84 -17.45 -8.05 -14.34
N ARG A 85 -18.66 -7.87 -14.90
CA ARG A 85 -19.09 -8.55 -16.12
C ARG A 85 -18.70 -7.77 -17.36
N PHE A 86 -18.61 -8.50 -18.50
CA PHE A 86 -18.46 -7.87 -19.80
C PHE A 86 -19.51 -6.79 -20.00
N GLY A 87 -19.03 -5.66 -20.45
CA GLY A 87 -19.87 -4.52 -20.66
C GLY A 87 -19.98 -3.58 -19.47
N GLN A 88 -19.41 -3.87 -18.34
CA GLN A 88 -19.25 -2.97 -17.19
C GLN A 88 -17.75 -2.60 -17.05
N PHE A 89 -17.05 -3.09 -16.05
CA PHE A 89 -15.61 -2.96 -15.98
C PHE A 89 -14.94 -4.15 -16.71
N ASP A 90 -14.67 -3.96 -18.00
CA ASP A 90 -14.13 -5.01 -18.88
C ASP A 90 -12.64 -5.27 -18.66
N ARG A 91 -11.93 -4.33 -18.08
CA ARG A 91 -10.49 -4.38 -17.85
C ARG A 91 -10.18 -4.19 -16.38
N GLU A 92 -9.47 -5.14 -15.82
CA GLU A 92 -8.89 -5.05 -14.49
C GLU A 92 -7.38 -4.83 -14.66
N VAL A 93 -6.86 -3.79 -14.00
CA VAL A 93 -5.45 -3.42 -14.01
C VAL A 93 -4.95 -3.50 -12.58
N ASP A 94 -4.08 -4.45 -12.32
CA ASP A 94 -3.44 -4.59 -11.00
C ASP A 94 -2.28 -3.61 -10.88
N ILE A 95 -2.34 -2.77 -9.84
CA ILE A 95 -1.25 -1.86 -9.45
C ILE A 95 -0.57 -2.47 -8.22
N GLY A 96 0.44 -3.31 -8.48
CA GLY A 96 1.18 -4.00 -7.43
C GLY A 96 2.11 -3.11 -6.62
N ILE A 97 2.79 -3.73 -5.66
CA ILE A 97 3.83 -3.08 -4.86
C ILE A 97 5.00 -2.69 -5.77
N PRO A 98 5.54 -1.46 -5.67
CA PRO A 98 6.62 -1.00 -6.52
C PRO A 98 7.92 -1.79 -6.29
N ASP A 99 8.62 -2.12 -7.38
CA ASP A 99 9.96 -2.68 -7.34
C ASP A 99 11.01 -1.62 -6.92
N ALA A 100 12.29 -1.99 -6.83
CA ALA A 100 13.34 -1.07 -6.39
C ALA A 100 13.47 0.17 -7.30
N ILE A 101 13.26 -0.01 -8.61
CA ILE A 101 13.31 1.09 -9.58
C ILE A 101 12.10 2.01 -9.40
N GLY A 102 10.91 1.44 -9.29
CA GLY A 102 9.68 2.20 -9.03
C GLY A 102 9.74 2.97 -7.72
N ARG A 103 10.29 2.37 -6.65
CA ARG A 103 10.49 3.09 -5.37
C ARG A 103 11.45 4.26 -5.50
N LEU A 104 12.54 4.09 -6.25
CA LEU A 104 13.47 5.18 -6.54
C LEU A 104 12.79 6.33 -7.29
N GLU A 105 11.96 6.03 -8.28
CA GLU A 105 11.22 7.07 -9.01
C GLU A 105 10.21 7.80 -8.10
N ILE A 106 9.50 7.06 -7.25
CA ILE A 106 8.58 7.64 -6.26
C ILE A 106 9.34 8.54 -5.27
N LEU A 107 10.50 8.09 -4.76
CA LEU A 107 11.36 8.89 -3.89
C LEU A 107 11.80 10.19 -4.58
N ARG A 108 12.23 10.12 -5.83
CA ARG A 108 12.60 11.33 -6.62
C ARG A 108 11.45 12.33 -6.75
N ILE A 109 10.22 11.85 -6.92
CA ILE A 109 9.04 12.71 -6.98
C ILE A 109 8.82 13.40 -5.63
N HIS A 110 8.87 12.69 -4.52
CA HIS A 110 8.62 13.26 -3.19
C HIS A 110 9.76 14.13 -2.69
N THR A 111 10.99 13.87 -3.11
CA THR A 111 12.16 14.68 -2.74
C THR A 111 12.43 15.85 -3.67
N LYS A 112 11.67 15.99 -4.78
CA LYS A 112 11.89 17.05 -5.79
C LYS A 112 11.94 18.46 -5.22
N ASN A 113 11.10 18.75 -4.23
CA ASN A 113 10.99 20.05 -3.57
C ASN A 113 11.73 20.10 -2.22
N MET A 114 12.47 19.05 -1.88
CA MET A 114 13.25 18.97 -0.65
C MET A 114 14.71 19.33 -0.94
N LYS A 115 15.33 20.03 -0.01
CA LYS A 115 16.77 20.26 -0.08
C LYS A 115 17.47 19.04 0.50
N LEU A 116 18.14 18.28 -0.36
CA LEU A 116 18.94 17.13 0.03
C LEU A 116 20.41 17.53 0.15
N ALA A 117 21.11 16.92 1.10
CA ALA A 117 22.56 17.02 1.20
C ALA A 117 23.24 16.12 0.14
N GLU A 118 24.51 16.37 -0.15
CA GLU A 118 25.26 15.65 -1.17
C GLU A 118 25.50 14.17 -0.81
N ASP A 119 25.37 13.80 0.46
CA ASP A 119 25.57 12.46 0.98
C ASP A 119 24.38 11.54 0.77
N VAL A 120 23.22 12.06 0.32
CA VAL A 120 21.97 11.28 0.18
C VAL A 120 21.98 10.39 -1.06
N ASP A 121 21.97 9.08 -0.85
CA ASP A 121 21.83 8.08 -1.90
C ASP A 121 20.39 7.52 -1.93
N LEU A 122 19.55 8.08 -2.81
CA LEU A 122 18.17 7.61 -3.03
C LEU A 122 18.10 6.19 -3.60
N VAL A 123 19.15 5.71 -4.29
CA VAL A 123 19.19 4.34 -4.82
C VAL A 123 19.33 3.35 -3.67
N GLN A 124 20.22 3.64 -2.72
CA GLN A 124 20.36 2.84 -1.51
C GLN A 124 19.05 2.80 -0.72
N ILE A 125 18.42 3.95 -0.47
CA ILE A 125 17.13 4.04 0.23
C ILE A 125 16.05 3.23 -0.49
N GLY A 126 15.96 3.33 -1.82
CA GLY A 126 15.04 2.53 -2.64
C GLY A 126 15.26 1.02 -2.52
N ASN A 127 16.50 0.59 -2.35
CA ASN A 127 16.83 -0.82 -2.14
C ASN A 127 16.48 -1.30 -0.71
N GLU A 128 16.65 -0.46 0.30
CA GLU A 128 16.39 -0.78 1.70
C GLU A 128 14.88 -0.80 2.04
N THR A 129 14.04 -0.09 1.27
CA THR A 129 12.59 0.05 1.51
C THR A 129 11.75 -1.08 0.92
N HIS A 130 12.09 -2.35 1.20
CA HIS A 130 11.32 -3.48 0.72
C HIS A 130 9.86 -3.45 1.21
N GLY A 131 8.91 -3.67 0.28
CA GLY A 131 7.49 -3.70 0.60
C GLY A 131 6.84 -2.34 0.87
N TYR A 132 7.57 -1.22 0.74
CA TYR A 132 7.01 0.11 0.89
C TYR A 132 6.17 0.48 -0.33
N VAL A 133 4.97 1.03 -0.08
CA VAL A 133 4.10 1.61 -1.10
C VAL A 133 4.33 3.13 -1.20
N GLY A 134 3.71 3.78 -2.18
CA GLY A 134 3.90 5.22 -2.41
C GLY A 134 3.61 6.08 -1.18
N ALA A 135 2.58 5.75 -0.39
CA ALA A 135 2.24 6.45 0.85
C ALA A 135 3.32 6.29 1.93
N ASP A 136 3.91 5.10 2.06
CA ASP A 136 5.00 4.85 3.02
C ASP A 136 6.26 5.64 2.64
N LEU A 137 6.61 5.67 1.36
CA LEU A 137 7.75 6.45 0.85
C LEU A 137 7.57 7.96 1.05
N LYS A 138 6.33 8.45 0.89
CA LYS A 138 5.99 9.83 1.21
C LYS A 138 6.17 10.11 2.71
N SER A 139 5.68 9.22 3.56
CA SER A 139 5.82 9.33 5.02
C SER A 139 7.30 9.29 5.44
N LEU A 140 8.11 8.43 4.80
CA LEU A 140 9.55 8.35 5.00
C LEU A 140 10.24 9.70 4.71
N CYS A 141 9.94 10.29 3.56
CA CYS A 141 10.49 11.59 3.19
C CYS A 141 10.07 12.69 4.19
N SER A 142 8.79 12.66 4.62
CA SER A 142 8.27 13.63 5.59
C SER A 142 8.93 13.47 6.96
N GLU A 143 9.11 12.26 7.46
CA GLU A 143 9.75 12.01 8.76
C GLU A 143 11.25 12.36 8.74
N ALA A 144 11.95 12.08 7.63
CA ALA A 144 13.33 12.51 7.45
C ALA A 144 13.48 14.05 7.50
N ALA A 145 12.55 14.76 6.86
CA ALA A 145 12.52 16.23 6.90
C ALA A 145 12.19 16.75 8.30
N LEU A 146 11.20 16.17 8.98
CA LEU A 146 10.85 16.54 10.36
C LEU A 146 12.01 16.29 11.33
N GLN A 147 12.73 15.19 11.16
CA GLN A 147 13.89 14.88 11.98
C GLN A 147 14.98 15.95 11.78
N ARG A 148 15.22 16.38 10.55
CA ARG A 148 16.17 17.47 10.29
C ARG A 148 15.76 18.78 10.93
N ILE A 149 14.48 19.12 10.92
CA ILE A 149 13.95 20.30 11.61
C ILE A 149 14.16 20.19 13.11
N ARG A 150 13.86 19.02 13.72
CA ARG A 150 14.07 18.77 15.16
C ARG A 150 15.54 18.98 15.58
N GLU A 151 16.48 18.47 14.76
CA GLU A 151 17.93 18.63 15.04
C GLU A 151 18.41 20.08 14.98
N LYS A 152 17.68 20.93 14.25
CA LYS A 152 18.04 22.33 14.06
C LYS A 152 17.12 23.31 14.80
N MET A 153 16.24 22.79 15.64
CA MET A 153 15.25 23.61 16.34
C MET A 153 15.87 24.67 17.24
N ASP A 154 17.04 24.36 17.81
CA ASP A 154 17.80 25.32 18.64
C ASP A 154 18.40 26.49 17.86
N VAL A 155 18.49 26.36 16.52
CA VAL A 155 19.04 27.39 15.61
C VAL A 155 17.93 28.22 14.95
N ILE A 156 16.68 27.71 14.99
CA ILE A 156 15.52 28.40 14.41
C ILE A 156 14.91 29.29 15.47
N ASP A 157 15.11 30.61 15.33
CA ASP A 157 14.44 31.59 16.18
C ASP A 157 12.97 31.70 15.76
N LEU A 158 12.07 31.24 16.64
CA LEU A 158 10.62 31.23 16.38
C LEU A 158 9.96 32.61 16.60
N GLU A 159 10.72 33.61 17.11
CA GLU A 159 10.21 34.95 17.37
C GLU A 159 10.37 35.90 16.16
N GLU A 160 11.17 35.52 15.16
CA GLU A 160 11.30 36.28 13.92
C GLU A 160 10.37 35.75 12.82
N ASP A 161 9.55 36.62 12.25
CA ASP A 161 8.62 36.30 11.14
C ASP A 161 9.32 35.94 9.80
N THR A 162 10.66 36.14 9.73
CA THR A 162 11.47 35.83 8.55
C THR A 162 12.56 34.83 8.90
N ILE A 163 12.50 33.66 8.30
CA ILE A 163 13.56 32.65 8.41
C ILE A 163 14.72 33.07 7.50
N ASP A 164 15.90 33.28 8.07
CA ASP A 164 17.11 33.64 7.33
C ASP A 164 17.43 32.58 6.24
N ALA A 165 17.85 33.07 5.07
CA ALA A 165 18.21 32.18 3.95
C ALA A 165 19.35 31.20 4.32
N GLU A 166 20.26 31.58 5.22
CA GLU A 166 21.33 30.73 5.72
C GLU A 166 20.77 29.58 6.58
N VAL A 167 19.71 29.81 7.35
CA VAL A 167 19.03 28.77 8.15
C VAL A 167 18.32 27.79 7.24
N VAL A 168 17.61 28.28 6.21
CA VAL A 168 16.96 27.42 5.20
C VAL A 168 18.01 26.57 4.46
N ASP A 169 19.19 27.13 4.20
CA ASP A 169 20.32 26.45 3.57
C ASP A 169 20.90 25.33 4.48
N SER A 170 20.87 25.54 5.78
CA SER A 170 21.33 24.54 6.77
C SER A 170 20.35 23.39 6.98
N LEU A 171 19.10 23.50 6.50
CA LEU A 171 18.05 22.49 6.65
C LEU A 171 18.10 21.35 5.61
N ALA A 172 19.21 21.19 4.87
CA ALA A 172 19.38 20.08 3.95
C ALA A 172 19.26 18.74 4.69
N VAL A 173 18.40 17.85 4.20
CA VAL A 173 18.15 16.51 4.76
C VAL A 173 19.33 15.61 4.42
N THR A 174 19.89 14.92 5.39
CA THR A 174 21.06 14.06 5.26
C THR A 174 20.67 12.59 5.17
N GLN A 175 21.63 11.73 4.78
CA GLN A 175 21.41 10.26 4.77
C GLN A 175 21.06 9.72 6.15
N ASP A 176 21.62 10.29 7.23
CA ASP A 176 21.33 9.83 8.60
C ASP A 176 19.88 10.15 9.02
N ASN A 177 19.30 11.23 8.53
CA ASN A 177 17.88 11.53 8.78
C ASN A 177 16.97 10.49 8.09
N PHE A 178 17.32 10.02 6.89
CA PHE A 178 16.60 8.91 6.25
C PHE A 178 16.77 7.59 6.99
N ARG A 179 17.96 7.27 7.49
CA ARG A 179 18.20 6.07 8.32
C ARG A 179 17.39 6.12 9.61
N PHE A 180 17.33 7.28 10.26
CA PHE A 180 16.48 7.45 11.44
C PHE A 180 15.01 7.20 11.09
N ALA A 181 14.52 7.79 10.02
CA ALA A 181 13.13 7.61 9.57
C ALA A 181 12.82 6.15 9.21
N LEU A 182 13.75 5.43 8.56
CA LEU A 182 13.62 4.00 8.26
C LEU A 182 13.46 3.14 9.52
N ASN A 183 14.18 3.47 10.59
CA ASN A 183 14.08 2.75 11.86
C ASN A 183 12.74 3.01 12.59
N GLN A 184 12.10 4.15 12.34
CA GLN A 184 10.82 4.52 12.96
C GLN A 184 9.60 3.98 12.20
N LEU A 185 9.74 3.80 10.88
CA LEU A 185 8.64 3.45 9.99
C LEU A 185 8.70 1.97 9.59
N THR A 186 7.60 1.28 9.81
CA THR A 186 7.39 -0.06 9.26
C THR A 186 6.48 0.04 8.04
N SER A 187 6.77 -0.71 6.97
CA SER A 187 5.92 -0.68 5.77
C SER A 187 4.48 -1.07 6.11
N THR A 188 3.52 -0.41 5.48
CA THR A 188 2.09 -0.71 5.65
C THR A 188 1.79 -2.16 5.25
N PHE A 189 2.41 -2.64 4.18
CA PHE A 189 2.27 -4.03 3.72
C PHE A 189 2.73 -5.05 4.78
N LEU A 190 3.84 -4.78 5.48
CA LEU A 190 4.33 -5.66 6.54
C LEU A 190 3.45 -5.60 7.80
N ARG A 191 2.80 -4.46 8.08
CA ARG A 191 1.85 -4.35 9.21
C ARG A 191 0.63 -5.25 9.03
N ASP A 192 0.13 -5.37 7.79
CA ASP A 192 -1.02 -6.22 7.48
C ASP A 192 -0.66 -7.72 7.50
N ILE A 193 0.63 -8.07 7.31
CA ILE A 193 1.12 -9.46 7.32
C ILE A 193 1.66 -9.88 8.70
N VAL A 194 2.18 -8.93 9.47
CA VAL A 194 2.67 -9.19 10.84
C VAL A 194 1.47 -9.23 11.78
N ASP A 195 0.66 -10.29 11.67
CA ASP A 195 -0.01 -10.83 12.83
C ASP A 195 1.06 -11.08 13.91
N GLU A 196 0.73 -10.80 15.15
CA GLU A 196 1.60 -10.84 16.33
C GLU A 196 2.69 -11.90 16.21
N ILE A 197 3.97 -11.49 16.18
CA ILE A 197 5.08 -12.43 16.22
C ILE A 197 4.90 -13.25 17.50
N PRO A 198 4.61 -14.54 17.38
CA PRO A 198 4.36 -15.34 18.57
C PRO A 198 5.61 -15.34 19.46
N THR A 199 5.42 -15.10 20.74
CA THR A 199 6.50 -15.07 21.73
C THR A 199 7.05 -16.48 22.04
N THR A 200 6.48 -17.50 21.39
CA THR A 200 6.86 -18.91 21.57
C THR A 200 8.26 -19.19 21.04
N THR A 201 9.12 -19.66 21.92
CA THR A 201 10.51 -20.01 21.60
C THR A 201 10.70 -21.53 21.58
N TRP A 202 11.82 -22.00 21.02
CA TRP A 202 12.19 -23.43 21.03
C TRP A 202 12.27 -24.02 22.45
N LYS A 203 12.48 -23.18 23.48
CA LYS A 203 12.55 -23.59 24.89
C LYS A 203 11.17 -23.92 25.47
N ASP A 204 10.12 -23.32 24.90
CA ASP A 204 8.75 -23.51 25.38
C ASP A 204 8.12 -24.81 24.87
N ILE A 205 8.78 -25.47 23.89
CA ILE A 205 8.36 -26.77 23.36
C ILE A 205 9.13 -27.87 24.13
N GLY A 206 8.41 -28.68 24.89
CA GLY A 206 9.01 -29.79 25.65
C GLY A 206 9.26 -31.04 24.77
N GLY A 207 10.41 -31.69 24.91
CA GLY A 207 10.73 -32.93 24.18
C GLY A 207 10.99 -32.77 22.69
N LEU A 208 10.95 -33.89 21.95
CA LEU A 208 11.08 -33.94 20.48
C LEU A 208 12.39 -33.32 19.95
N GLU A 209 13.51 -33.51 20.62
CA GLU A 209 14.79 -32.88 20.30
C GLU A 209 15.29 -33.20 18.88
N ASP A 210 15.02 -34.40 18.37
CA ASP A 210 15.41 -34.79 17.01
C ASP A 210 14.58 -34.07 15.96
N VAL A 211 13.27 -33.89 16.22
CA VAL A 211 12.36 -33.14 15.33
C VAL A 211 12.73 -31.67 15.33
N LYS A 212 13.02 -31.07 16.49
CA LYS A 212 13.49 -29.68 16.59
C LYS A 212 14.76 -29.47 15.78
N ARG A 213 15.73 -30.38 15.91
CA ARG A 213 17.01 -30.30 15.18
C ARG A 213 16.78 -30.41 13.67
N GLN A 214 15.89 -31.30 13.23
CA GLN A 214 15.53 -31.42 11.81
C GLN A 214 14.87 -30.13 11.30
N LEU A 215 13.92 -29.56 12.02
CA LEU A 215 13.24 -28.31 11.64
C LEU A 215 14.22 -27.12 11.60
N GLN A 216 15.10 -27.01 12.56
CA GLN A 216 16.15 -25.99 12.56
C GLN A 216 17.08 -26.14 11.34
N ALA A 217 17.48 -27.35 11.01
CA ALA A 217 18.34 -27.61 9.85
C ALA A 217 17.63 -27.30 8.52
N LEU A 218 16.33 -27.57 8.42
CA LEU A 218 15.56 -27.40 7.18
C LEU A 218 15.04 -25.98 6.97
N VAL A 219 14.69 -25.28 8.04
CA VAL A 219 14.04 -23.95 7.95
C VAL A 219 14.98 -22.84 8.38
N GLN A 220 15.60 -22.96 9.55
CA GLN A 220 16.38 -21.89 10.15
C GLN A 220 17.75 -21.70 9.47
N TYR A 221 18.51 -22.76 9.25
CA TYR A 221 19.86 -22.66 8.69
C TYR A 221 19.93 -22.09 7.26
N PRO A 222 19.00 -22.40 6.33
CA PRO A 222 19.00 -21.77 5.00
C PRO A 222 18.77 -20.26 5.07
N VAL A 223 17.95 -19.80 6.02
CA VAL A 223 17.65 -18.37 6.24
C VAL A 223 18.83 -17.64 6.89
N GLU A 224 19.45 -18.24 7.92
CA GLU A 224 20.60 -17.62 8.61
C GLU A 224 21.89 -17.65 7.78
N HIS A 225 22.05 -18.67 6.94
CA HIS A 225 23.30 -18.90 6.19
C HIS A 225 23.11 -19.12 4.68
N PRO A 226 22.42 -18.21 3.96
CA PRO A 226 22.12 -18.41 2.53
C PRO A 226 23.37 -18.58 1.66
N GLN A 227 24.45 -17.88 2.00
CA GLN A 227 25.70 -17.94 1.25
C GLN A 227 26.38 -19.32 1.30
N LYS A 228 26.19 -20.07 2.39
CA LYS A 228 26.75 -21.44 2.51
C LYS A 228 26.03 -22.38 1.55
N TYR A 229 24.70 -22.29 1.48
CA TYR A 229 23.90 -23.11 0.57
C TYR A 229 24.25 -22.85 -0.89
N LEU A 230 24.41 -21.57 -1.27
CA LEU A 230 24.84 -21.18 -2.61
C LEU A 230 26.24 -21.74 -2.96
N LYS A 231 27.20 -21.66 -2.03
CA LYS A 231 28.57 -22.20 -2.24
C LYS A 231 28.59 -23.71 -2.46
N PHE A 232 27.72 -24.46 -1.80
CA PHE A 232 27.62 -25.91 -1.94
C PHE A 232 26.66 -26.34 -3.05
N GLY A 233 26.01 -25.40 -3.74
CA GLY A 233 25.03 -25.72 -4.80
C GLY A 233 23.79 -26.47 -4.28
N ILE A 234 23.47 -26.36 -2.98
CA ILE A 234 22.34 -27.03 -2.35
C ILE A 234 21.12 -26.12 -2.46
N ILE A 235 20.05 -26.62 -3.08
CA ILE A 235 18.76 -25.93 -3.13
C ILE A 235 18.02 -26.18 -1.81
N PRO A 236 17.64 -25.13 -1.06
CA PRO A 236 16.83 -25.30 0.16
C PRO A 236 15.52 -26.02 -0.12
N LEU A 237 15.08 -26.86 0.81
CA LEU A 237 13.78 -27.52 0.73
C LEU A 237 12.66 -26.51 0.92
N HIS A 238 11.60 -26.58 0.10
CA HIS A 238 10.51 -25.62 0.08
C HIS A 238 9.29 -26.02 0.89
N GLY A 239 9.28 -27.25 1.45
CA GLY A 239 8.11 -27.72 2.19
C GLY A 239 8.43 -28.79 3.20
N VAL A 240 7.74 -28.73 4.34
CA VAL A 240 7.80 -29.73 5.42
C VAL A 240 6.38 -30.15 5.76
N LEU A 241 6.10 -31.44 5.72
CA LEU A 241 4.82 -32.01 6.16
C LEU A 241 4.97 -32.58 7.57
N LEU A 242 4.25 -31.99 8.53
CA LEU A 242 4.17 -32.51 9.89
C LEU A 242 2.95 -33.42 10.02
N PHE A 243 3.12 -34.60 10.58
CA PHE A 243 2.04 -35.53 10.86
C PHE A 243 2.24 -36.23 12.22
N GLY A 244 1.16 -36.55 12.88
CA GLY A 244 1.19 -37.18 14.19
C GLY A 244 -0.22 -37.47 14.74
N PRO A 245 -0.33 -38.15 15.88
CA PRO A 245 -1.61 -38.32 16.54
C PRO A 245 -2.15 -36.97 17.06
N PRO A 246 -3.50 -36.87 17.22
CA PRO A 246 -4.13 -35.67 17.76
C PRO A 246 -3.57 -35.30 19.13
N GLY A 247 -3.18 -34.05 19.33
CA GLY A 247 -2.64 -33.55 20.61
C GLY A 247 -1.12 -33.59 20.74
N CYS A 248 -0.39 -33.91 19.66
CA CYS A 248 1.08 -33.81 19.58
C CYS A 248 1.52 -32.45 19.08
#